data_e397b084a18dfc684ad7db5fc3923964
#
_entry.id   e397b084a18dfc684ad7db5fc3923964
#
_cell.length_a   1.000
_cell.length_b   1.000
_cell.length_c   1.000
_cell.angle_alpha   90.00
_cell.angle_beta   90.00
_cell.angle_gamma   90.00
#
_symmetry.space_group_name_H-M   'P 1'
#
loop_
_entity.id
_entity.type
_entity.pdbx_description
1 polymer ?
#
loop_
_entity_poly.entity_id
_entity_poly.type
_entity_poly.pdbx_seq_one_letter_code
_entity_poly.pdbx_strand_id
1 'polypeptide(L)'
;MSIAPIRIIIALVAALLVAGGAYTAYWYSAAAELRDGMDRWTQDRRIAGWNIDLGDPEVTGFPMRLEVFVQTPRISGPGSRWRWDAPNIRARAAPWSPRKIFVSAPGIHVVTLTAGDVWAELGRAEADIVVSKRGIKNFIGRFSGVRIRFPGGEKFVADSAVIRLLESVA
;
A
#
# COMPACT_ATOMS: atom_id res chain seq x y z
N MET A 1 49.19 4.77 29.69
CA MET A 1 47.96 5.01 28.85
C MET A 1 46.92 3.98 29.24
N SER A 2 45.75 4.43 29.70
CA SER A 2 44.69 3.51 30.14
C SER A 2 44.04 2.79 28.95
N ILE A 3 44.11 1.45 28.92
CA ILE A 3 43.53 0.58 27.84
C ILE A 3 41.99 0.49 27.96
N ALA A 4 41.46 0.95 29.10
CA ALA A 4 40.04 0.89 29.38
C ALA A 4 39.11 1.60 28.38
N PRO A 5 39.42 2.86 27.90
CA PRO A 5 38.55 3.55 26.97
C PRO A 5 38.50 2.88 25.59
N ILE A 6 39.59 2.27 25.12
CA ILE A 6 39.65 1.58 23.83
C ILE A 6 38.77 0.34 23.84
N ARG A 7 38.77 -0.43 24.92
CA ARG A 7 37.92 -1.62 25.06
C ARG A 7 36.42 -1.25 25.05
N ILE A 8 36.07 -0.14 25.68
CA ILE A 8 34.68 0.37 25.69
C ILE A 8 34.26 0.77 24.28
N ILE A 9 35.13 1.48 23.54
CA ILE A 9 34.83 1.88 22.16
C ILE A 9 34.65 0.65 21.27
N ILE A 10 35.53 -0.34 21.35
CA ILE A 10 35.42 -1.58 20.58
C ILE A 10 34.11 -2.32 20.92
N ALA A 11 33.74 -2.41 22.20
CA ALA A 11 32.51 -3.04 22.61
C ALA A 11 31.26 -2.29 22.08
N LEU A 12 31.28 -0.96 22.10
CA LEU A 12 30.20 -0.14 21.52
C LEU A 12 30.07 -0.33 20.00
N VAL A 13 31.21 -0.33 19.30
CA VAL A 13 31.20 -0.56 17.84
C VAL A 13 30.69 -1.96 17.51
N ALA A 14 31.15 -2.99 18.26
CA ALA A 14 30.65 -4.34 18.08
C ALA A 14 29.14 -4.45 18.35
N ALA A 15 28.64 -3.82 19.41
CA ALA A 15 27.22 -3.78 19.73
C ALA A 15 26.39 -3.08 18.62
N LEU A 16 26.90 -1.97 18.06
CA LEU A 16 26.25 -1.27 16.95
C LEU A 16 26.21 -2.12 15.68
N LEU A 17 27.30 -2.84 15.38
CA LEU A 17 27.33 -3.75 14.21
C LEU A 17 26.35 -4.91 14.37
N VAL A 18 26.27 -5.51 15.55
CA VAL A 18 25.31 -6.58 15.86
C VAL A 18 23.89 -6.06 15.76
N ALA A 19 23.58 -4.91 16.35
CA ALA A 19 22.26 -4.28 16.28
C ALA A 19 21.86 -3.92 14.85
N GLY A 20 22.81 -3.35 14.08
CA GLY A 20 22.61 -3.02 12.67
C GLY A 20 22.34 -4.27 11.81
N GLY A 21 23.12 -5.33 12.03
CA GLY A 21 22.92 -6.62 11.35
C GLY A 21 21.58 -7.26 11.70
N ALA A 22 21.21 -7.28 12.97
CA ALA A 22 19.91 -7.80 13.42
C ALA A 22 18.75 -7.00 12.85
N TYR A 23 18.85 -5.67 12.81
CA TYR A 23 17.84 -4.81 12.21
C TYR A 23 17.72 -5.04 10.69
N THR A 24 18.84 -5.18 10.01
CA THR A 24 18.85 -5.48 8.57
C THR A 24 18.15 -6.81 8.27
N ALA A 25 18.49 -7.86 9.02
CA ALA A 25 17.84 -9.16 8.90
C ALA A 25 16.32 -9.07 9.16
N TYR A 26 15.92 -8.35 10.21
CA TYR A 26 14.51 -8.10 10.52
C TYR A 26 13.80 -7.40 9.37
N TRP A 27 14.39 -6.34 8.81
CA TRP A 27 13.77 -5.58 7.72
C TRP A 27 13.55 -6.45 6.47
N TYR A 28 14.57 -7.23 6.07
CA TYR A 28 14.45 -8.11 4.91
C TYR A 28 13.43 -9.24 5.15
N SER A 29 13.34 -9.77 6.36
CA SER A 29 12.31 -10.75 6.73
C SER A 29 10.91 -10.13 6.62
N ALA A 30 10.70 -8.92 7.12
CA ALA A 30 9.42 -8.22 7.01
C ALA A 30 9.06 -7.90 5.56
N ALA A 31 10.03 -7.54 4.72
CA ALA A 31 9.83 -7.30 3.31
C ALA A 31 9.46 -8.60 2.55
N ALA A 32 10.08 -9.72 2.89
CA ALA A 32 9.74 -11.03 2.33
C ALA A 32 8.33 -11.45 2.74
N GLU A 33 7.98 -11.36 4.02
CA GLU A 33 6.64 -11.68 4.52
C GLU A 33 5.54 -10.84 3.87
N LEU A 34 5.84 -9.56 3.58
CA LEU A 34 4.92 -8.69 2.86
C LEU A 34 4.69 -9.17 1.42
N ARG A 35 5.74 -9.54 0.68
CA ARG A 35 5.63 -10.11 -0.67
C ARG A 35 4.81 -11.41 -0.65
N ASP A 36 5.18 -12.34 0.22
CA ASP A 36 4.47 -13.61 0.36
C ASP A 36 2.99 -13.40 0.73
N GLY A 37 2.70 -12.40 1.55
CA GLY A 37 1.34 -12.01 1.90
C GLY A 37 0.53 -11.49 0.70
N MET A 38 1.15 -10.68 -0.14
CA MET A 38 0.54 -10.17 -1.38
C MET A 38 0.29 -11.30 -2.38
N ASP A 39 1.23 -12.21 -2.54
CA ASP A 39 1.12 -13.37 -3.45
C ASP A 39 0.00 -14.30 -3.00
N ARG A 40 -0.04 -14.66 -1.71
CA ARG A 40 -1.13 -15.47 -1.13
C ARG A 40 -2.49 -14.81 -1.34
N TRP A 41 -2.60 -13.51 -1.01
CA TRP A 41 -3.86 -12.77 -1.20
C TRP A 41 -4.31 -12.76 -2.66
N THR A 42 -3.38 -12.54 -3.60
CA THR A 42 -3.66 -12.55 -5.04
C THR A 42 -4.13 -13.94 -5.49
N GLN A 43 -3.47 -15.00 -5.02
CA GLN A 43 -3.83 -16.38 -5.33
C GLN A 43 -5.21 -16.75 -4.78
N ASP A 44 -5.50 -16.42 -3.53
CA ASP A 44 -6.80 -16.67 -2.91
C ASP A 44 -7.93 -15.97 -3.67
N ARG A 45 -7.70 -14.73 -4.12
CA ARG A 45 -8.67 -13.98 -4.92
C ARG A 45 -8.85 -14.58 -6.31
N ARG A 46 -7.78 -15.06 -6.94
CA ARG A 46 -7.87 -15.75 -8.24
C ARG A 46 -8.68 -17.05 -8.13
N ILE A 47 -8.49 -17.82 -7.07
CA ILE A 47 -9.31 -19.01 -6.79
C ILE A 47 -10.79 -18.63 -6.62
N ALA A 48 -11.10 -17.49 -6.03
CA ALA A 48 -12.46 -16.96 -5.90
C ALA A 48 -13.02 -16.33 -7.21
N GLY A 49 -12.31 -16.51 -8.34
CA GLY A 49 -12.76 -16.07 -9.67
C GLY A 49 -12.43 -14.60 -10.01
N TRP A 50 -11.59 -13.93 -9.21
CA TRP A 50 -11.08 -12.60 -9.52
C TRP A 50 -9.91 -12.70 -10.50
N ASN A 51 -9.79 -11.75 -11.40
CA ASN A 51 -8.58 -11.59 -12.20
C ASN A 51 -7.81 -10.39 -11.65
N ILE A 52 -6.66 -10.65 -11.06
CA ILE A 52 -5.80 -9.66 -10.42
C ILE A 52 -4.43 -9.69 -11.10
N ASP A 53 -4.03 -8.55 -11.65
CA ASP A 53 -2.72 -8.30 -12.21
C ASP A 53 -2.11 -7.10 -11.49
N LEU A 54 -1.10 -7.35 -10.68
CA LEU A 54 -0.34 -6.33 -9.97
C LEU A 54 1.02 -6.07 -10.62
N GLY A 55 1.33 -6.74 -11.74
CA GLY A 55 2.66 -6.76 -12.31
C GLY A 55 3.68 -7.37 -11.36
N ASP A 56 4.84 -6.73 -11.23
CA ASP A 56 5.91 -7.12 -10.31
C ASP A 56 6.04 -6.06 -9.20
N PRO A 57 5.40 -6.25 -8.04
CA PRO A 57 5.43 -5.28 -6.96
C PRO A 57 6.83 -5.14 -6.36
N GLU A 58 7.39 -3.96 -6.40
CA GLU A 58 8.68 -3.67 -5.78
C GLU A 58 8.52 -3.33 -4.31
N VAL A 59 9.29 -4.00 -3.43
CA VAL A 59 9.39 -3.65 -2.01
C VAL A 59 10.74 -3.00 -1.74
N THR A 60 10.71 -1.73 -1.33
CA THR A 60 11.86 -0.87 -1.12
C THR A 60 11.78 -0.09 0.18
N GLY A 61 12.71 0.84 0.40
CA GLY A 61 12.64 1.83 1.49
C GLY A 61 13.49 1.52 2.72
N PHE A 62 14.41 0.51 2.65
CA PHE A 62 15.39 0.26 3.70
C PHE A 62 16.18 1.54 4.04
N PRO A 63 16.48 1.82 5.32
CA PRO A 63 16.05 1.06 6.50
C PRO A 63 14.75 1.57 7.16
N MET A 64 14.26 2.74 6.80
CA MET A 64 13.26 3.48 7.59
C MET A 64 11.82 3.13 7.27
N ARG A 65 11.54 2.48 6.15
CA ARG A 65 10.19 2.18 5.70
C ARG A 65 10.13 0.90 4.88
N LEU A 66 8.96 0.32 4.84
CA LEU A 66 8.55 -0.67 3.86
C LEU A 66 7.68 0.07 2.85
N GLU A 67 8.10 0.13 1.61
CA GLU A 67 7.36 0.79 0.53
C GLU A 67 7.11 -0.22 -0.57
N VAL A 68 5.84 -0.39 -0.93
CA VAL A 68 5.40 -1.22 -2.06
C VAL A 68 5.00 -0.27 -3.18
N PHE A 69 5.56 -0.48 -4.34
CA PHE A 69 5.20 0.21 -5.57
C PHE A 69 4.60 -0.78 -6.57
N VAL A 70 3.39 -0.49 -7.03
CA VAL A 70 2.65 -1.32 -7.99
C VAL A 70 2.38 -0.45 -9.22
N GLN A 71 2.89 -0.90 -10.37
CA GLN A 71 2.69 -0.21 -11.64
C GLN A 71 1.40 -0.69 -12.30
N THR A 72 0.52 0.26 -12.63
CA THR A 72 -0.71 0.03 -13.42
C THR A 72 -1.47 -1.25 -13.06
N PRO A 73 -1.87 -1.42 -11.78
CA PRO A 73 -2.59 -2.61 -11.35
C PRO A 73 -3.96 -2.70 -12.06
N ARG A 74 -4.36 -3.95 -12.37
CA ARG A 74 -5.65 -4.27 -12.96
C ARG A 74 -6.36 -5.29 -12.10
N ILE A 75 -7.61 -5.02 -11.79
CA ILE A 75 -8.45 -5.90 -11.00
C ILE A 75 -9.80 -6.04 -11.69
N SER A 76 -10.21 -7.29 -11.94
CA SER A 76 -11.55 -7.59 -12.44
C SER A 76 -12.28 -8.49 -11.45
N GLY A 77 -13.55 -8.21 -11.22
CA GLY A 77 -14.40 -9.05 -10.38
C GLY A 77 -14.77 -10.36 -11.05
N PRO A 78 -15.37 -11.30 -10.29
CA PRO A 78 -15.82 -12.58 -10.83
C PRO A 78 -16.78 -12.39 -12.02
N GLY A 79 -16.53 -13.16 -13.09
CA GLY A 79 -17.32 -13.07 -14.32
C GLY A 79 -17.06 -11.80 -15.14
N SER A 80 -15.99 -11.07 -14.87
CA SER A 80 -15.55 -9.87 -15.61
C SER A 80 -16.62 -8.79 -15.81
N ARG A 81 -17.59 -8.72 -14.89
CA ARG A 81 -18.69 -7.73 -14.94
C ARG A 81 -18.21 -6.30 -14.72
N TRP A 82 -17.04 -6.14 -14.12
CA TRP A 82 -16.36 -4.87 -13.94
C TRP A 82 -14.85 -5.08 -13.92
N ARG A 83 -14.13 -4.09 -14.34
CA ARG A 83 -12.67 -4.02 -14.29
C ARG A 83 -12.25 -2.65 -13.79
N TRP A 84 -11.26 -2.62 -12.93
CA TRP A 84 -10.60 -1.42 -12.48
C TRP A 84 -9.14 -1.43 -12.95
N ASP A 85 -8.80 -0.43 -13.74
CA ASP A 85 -7.44 -0.13 -14.16
C ASP A 85 -7.00 1.10 -13.37
N ALA A 86 -5.94 0.99 -12.59
CA ALA A 86 -5.45 2.08 -11.77
C ALA A 86 -4.12 2.63 -12.31
N PRO A 87 -3.78 3.86 -11.98
CA PRO A 87 -2.43 4.36 -12.15
C PRO A 87 -1.49 3.68 -11.15
N ASN A 88 -0.25 4.20 -11.07
CA ASN A 88 0.70 3.68 -10.09
C ASN A 88 0.17 3.84 -8.66
N ILE A 89 0.24 2.76 -7.89
CA ILE A 89 -0.11 2.73 -6.46
C ILE A 89 1.16 2.61 -5.64
N ARG A 90 1.27 3.44 -4.62
CA ARG A 90 2.36 3.38 -3.65
C ARG A 90 1.76 3.20 -2.26
N ALA A 91 2.17 2.14 -1.58
CA ALA A 91 1.82 1.89 -0.19
C ALA A 91 3.08 1.90 0.67
N ARG A 92 3.02 2.50 1.85
CA ARG A 92 4.17 2.57 2.76
C ARG A 92 3.75 2.40 4.22
N ALA A 93 4.62 1.74 4.97
CA ALA A 93 4.48 1.57 6.41
C ALA A 93 5.85 1.68 7.08
N ALA A 94 5.87 2.04 8.36
CA ALA A 94 7.10 1.95 9.15
C ALA A 94 7.33 0.48 9.57
N PRO A 95 8.57 -0.06 9.52
CA PRO A 95 8.86 -1.43 9.93
C PRO A 95 8.42 -1.73 11.36
N TRP A 96 8.53 -0.76 12.27
CA TRP A 96 8.09 -0.87 13.67
C TRP A 96 6.60 -0.63 13.87
N SER A 97 5.85 -0.27 12.82
CA SER A 97 4.40 -0.05 12.87
C SER A 97 3.72 -0.50 11.57
N PRO A 98 3.85 -1.76 11.16
CA PRO A 98 3.40 -2.25 9.85
C PRO A 98 1.88 -2.24 9.68
N ARG A 99 1.13 -2.06 10.78
CA ARG A 99 -0.34 -1.95 10.77
C ARG A 99 -0.87 -0.57 10.38
N LYS A 100 0.00 0.45 10.33
CA LYS A 100 -0.36 1.79 9.87
C LYS A 100 0.19 1.96 8.45
N ILE A 101 -0.69 1.91 7.48
CA ILE A 101 -0.36 1.93 6.07
C ILE A 101 -0.83 3.25 5.49
N PHE A 102 0.06 3.95 4.81
CA PHE A 102 -0.28 5.08 3.97
C PHE A 102 -0.27 4.64 2.52
N VAL A 103 -1.35 4.95 1.80
CA VAL A 103 -1.50 4.62 0.37
C VAL A 103 -1.64 5.90 -0.43
N SER A 104 -1.00 5.95 -1.59
CA SER A 104 -1.12 7.06 -2.55
C SER A 104 -1.31 6.51 -3.95
N ALA A 105 -2.33 7.00 -4.65
CA ALA A 105 -2.68 6.57 -6.00
C ALA A 105 -3.26 7.74 -6.84
N PRO A 106 -2.50 8.83 -7.06
CA PRO A 106 -2.95 9.93 -7.90
C PRO A 106 -2.96 9.52 -9.37
N GLY A 107 -3.79 10.19 -10.17
CA GLY A 107 -3.85 9.98 -11.61
C GLY A 107 -5.22 9.52 -12.10
N ILE A 108 -5.25 8.85 -13.24
CA ILE A 108 -6.48 8.45 -13.90
C ILE A 108 -6.81 7.01 -13.56
N HIS A 109 -7.94 6.80 -12.90
CA HIS A 109 -8.52 5.49 -12.63
C HIS A 109 -9.64 5.24 -13.64
N VAL A 110 -9.67 4.05 -14.20
CA VAL A 110 -10.73 3.65 -15.14
C VAL A 110 -11.48 2.47 -14.56
N VAL A 111 -12.79 2.59 -14.43
CA VAL A 111 -13.66 1.48 -14.05
C VAL A 111 -14.53 1.13 -15.23
N THR A 112 -14.22 0.02 -15.88
CA THR A 112 -15.02 -0.54 -16.98
C THR A 112 -16.19 -1.32 -16.39
N LEU A 113 -17.40 -0.92 -16.73
CA LEU A 113 -18.66 -1.56 -16.37
C LEU A 113 -19.36 -2.05 -17.64
N THR A 114 -20.42 -2.86 -17.50
CA THR A 114 -21.26 -3.29 -18.63
C THR A 114 -21.89 -2.08 -19.37
N ALA A 115 -22.13 -0.98 -18.66
CA ALA A 115 -22.71 0.25 -19.21
C ALA A 115 -21.67 1.18 -19.87
N GLY A 116 -20.37 0.84 -19.81
CA GLY A 116 -19.27 1.66 -20.34
C GLY A 116 -18.26 2.06 -19.26
N ASP A 117 -17.30 2.89 -19.65
CA ASP A 117 -16.19 3.28 -18.81
C ASP A 117 -16.51 4.52 -17.95
N VAL A 118 -16.19 4.42 -16.66
CA VAL A 118 -16.13 5.55 -15.73
C VAL A 118 -14.67 5.96 -15.58
N TRP A 119 -14.35 7.19 -15.89
CA TRP A 119 -13.01 7.78 -15.76
C TRP A 119 -12.98 8.69 -14.55
N ALA A 120 -12.07 8.41 -13.61
CA ALA A 120 -11.86 9.25 -12.43
C ALA A 120 -10.42 9.79 -12.44
N GLU A 121 -10.27 11.06 -12.69
CA GLU A 121 -8.99 11.78 -12.56
C GLU A 121 -8.90 12.33 -11.14
N LEU A 122 -7.83 11.96 -10.41
CA LEU A 122 -7.58 12.34 -9.04
C LEU A 122 -6.23 13.07 -8.98
N GLY A 123 -6.23 14.36 -8.73
CA GLY A 123 -5.01 15.14 -8.57
C GLY A 123 -4.20 14.69 -7.35
N ARG A 124 -4.92 14.37 -6.25
CA ARG A 124 -4.39 13.68 -5.08
C ARG A 124 -5.38 12.60 -4.68
N ALA A 125 -4.84 11.41 -4.38
CA ALA A 125 -5.58 10.30 -3.79
C ALA A 125 -4.69 9.67 -2.74
N GLU A 126 -5.00 9.90 -1.47
CA GLU A 126 -4.22 9.42 -0.33
C GLU A 126 -5.15 8.76 0.68
N ALA A 127 -4.69 7.69 1.31
CA ALA A 127 -5.42 7.02 2.36
C ALA A 127 -4.52 6.63 3.52
N ASP A 128 -5.00 6.87 4.73
CA ASP A 128 -4.44 6.32 5.96
C ASP A 128 -5.28 5.12 6.39
N ILE A 129 -4.65 3.97 6.49
CA ILE A 129 -5.28 2.70 6.81
C ILE A 129 -4.65 2.13 8.08
N VAL A 130 -5.47 1.80 9.05
CA VAL A 130 -5.03 1.05 10.23
C VAL A 130 -5.68 -0.33 10.19
N VAL A 131 -4.84 -1.37 10.13
CA VAL A 131 -5.30 -2.74 10.10
C VAL A 131 -5.22 -3.40 11.47
N SER A 132 -6.17 -4.30 11.75
CA SER A 132 -6.20 -5.17 12.94
C SER A 132 -6.19 -6.64 12.50
N LYS A 133 -6.17 -7.57 13.46
CA LYS A 133 -6.32 -9.01 13.16
C LYS A 133 -7.68 -9.36 12.54
N ARG A 134 -8.69 -8.50 12.72
CA ARG A 134 -10.06 -8.69 12.22
C ARG A 134 -10.33 -7.97 10.89
N GLY A 135 -9.38 -7.17 10.37
CA GLY A 135 -9.54 -6.39 9.16
C GLY A 135 -9.16 -4.91 9.31
N ILE A 136 -9.76 -4.05 8.53
CA ILE A 136 -9.51 -2.61 8.56
C ILE A 136 -10.22 -2.00 9.78
N LYS A 137 -9.43 -1.47 10.72
CA LYS A 137 -9.92 -0.77 11.91
C LYS A 137 -10.29 0.69 11.64
N ASN A 138 -9.50 1.34 10.79
CA ASN A 138 -9.70 2.74 10.43
C ASN A 138 -9.24 2.95 8.99
N PHE A 139 -10.02 3.70 8.23
CA PHE A 139 -9.68 4.15 6.89
C PHE A 139 -10.06 5.61 6.75
N ILE A 140 -9.11 6.44 6.33
CA ILE A 140 -9.33 7.84 6.03
C ILE A 140 -8.76 8.10 4.64
N GLY A 141 -9.63 8.23 3.64
CA GLY A 141 -9.28 8.61 2.27
C GLY A 141 -9.43 10.11 2.08
N ARG A 142 -8.44 10.76 1.49
CA ARG A 142 -8.43 12.18 1.12
C ARG A 142 -8.15 12.30 -0.35
N PHE A 143 -9.01 13.00 -1.04
CA PHE A 143 -8.94 13.20 -2.49
C PHE A 143 -8.99 14.69 -2.79
N SER A 144 -8.26 15.15 -3.79
CA SER A 144 -8.38 16.51 -4.31
C SER A 144 -8.22 16.55 -5.81
N GLY A 145 -8.80 17.58 -6.44
CA GLY A 145 -8.83 17.70 -7.89
C GLY A 145 -9.60 16.55 -8.53
N VAL A 146 -10.75 16.20 -7.97
CA VAL A 146 -11.57 15.06 -8.40
C VAL A 146 -12.37 15.44 -9.64
N ARG A 147 -12.18 14.71 -10.74
CA ARG A 147 -12.97 14.83 -11.97
C ARG A 147 -13.44 13.45 -12.40
N ILE A 148 -14.73 13.23 -12.41
CA ILE A 148 -15.31 11.94 -12.83
C ILE A 148 -16.11 12.17 -14.11
N ARG A 149 -15.93 11.28 -15.09
CA ARG A 149 -16.69 11.22 -16.32
C ARG A 149 -17.39 9.88 -16.40
N PHE A 150 -18.70 9.90 -16.58
CA PHE A 150 -19.55 8.73 -16.72
C PHE A 150 -19.77 8.36 -18.21
N PRO A 151 -20.17 7.11 -18.49
CA PRO A 151 -20.41 6.64 -19.86
C PRO A 151 -21.43 7.49 -20.65
N GLY A 152 -22.44 8.06 -19.98
CA GLY A 152 -23.45 8.95 -20.54
C GLY A 152 -22.96 10.36 -20.88
N GLY A 153 -21.69 10.67 -20.58
CA GLY A 153 -21.10 11.99 -20.81
C GLY A 153 -21.25 12.97 -19.64
N GLU A 154 -21.99 12.59 -18.59
CA GLU A 154 -22.10 13.39 -17.37
C GLU A 154 -20.74 13.50 -16.69
N LYS A 155 -20.52 14.67 -16.08
CA LYS A 155 -19.29 15.00 -15.40
C LYS A 155 -19.58 15.41 -13.96
N PHE A 156 -18.79 14.90 -13.04
CA PHE A 156 -18.74 15.33 -11.64
C PHE A 156 -17.38 15.93 -11.35
N VAL A 157 -17.35 17.11 -10.71
CA VAL A 157 -16.12 17.78 -10.31
C VAL A 157 -16.22 18.17 -8.85
N ALA A 158 -15.17 17.88 -8.09
CA ALA A 158 -15.07 18.33 -6.69
C ALA A 158 -13.61 18.72 -6.41
N ASP A 159 -13.44 19.82 -5.68
CA ASP A 159 -12.10 20.27 -5.28
C ASP A 159 -11.48 19.31 -4.27
N SER A 160 -12.30 18.77 -3.36
CA SER A 160 -11.87 17.81 -2.36
C SER A 160 -12.99 16.88 -1.92
N ALA A 161 -12.61 15.66 -1.52
CA ALA A 161 -13.50 14.70 -0.90
C ALA A 161 -12.74 13.95 0.21
N VAL A 162 -13.45 13.63 1.29
CA VAL A 162 -12.91 12.83 2.40
C VAL A 162 -13.87 11.68 2.70
N ILE A 163 -13.33 10.48 2.72
CA ILE A 163 -14.06 9.26 3.10
C ILE A 163 -13.48 8.75 4.41
N ARG A 164 -14.33 8.49 5.38
CA ARG A 164 -13.92 7.91 6.66
C ARG A 164 -14.73 6.64 6.93
N LEU A 165 -14.03 5.54 7.18
CA LEU A 165 -14.62 4.29 7.63
C LEU A 165 -13.97 3.95 8.98
N LEU A 166 -14.79 3.78 9.99
CA LEU A 166 -14.37 3.38 11.32
C LEU A 166 -14.98 2.00 11.59
N GLU A 167 -14.20 1.10 12.20
CA GLU A 167 -14.75 -0.15 12.70
C GLU A 167 -15.82 0.19 13.76
N SER A 168 -17.07 -0.17 13.51
CA SER A 168 -18.12 -0.10 14.52
C SER A 168 -17.82 -1.18 15.54
N VAL A 169 -17.48 -0.79 16.76
CA VAL A 169 -17.42 -1.72 17.90
C VAL A 169 -18.87 -2.03 18.27
N ALA A 170 -19.35 -3.19 17.80
CA ALA A 170 -20.56 -3.80 18.31
C ALA A 170 -20.22 -4.73 19.45
#